data_2689c572abd2cb00f1205ea892ae9425
#
_entry.id   2689c572abd2cb00f1205ea892ae9425
#
_cell.length_a   1.000
_cell.length_b   1.000
_cell.length_c   1.000
_cell.angle_alpha   90.00
_cell.angle_beta   90.00
_cell.angle_gamma   90.00
#
_symmetry.space_group_name_H-M   'P 1'
#
loop_
_entity.id
_entity.type
_entity.pdbx_description
1 polymer ?
#
loop_
_entity_poly.entity_id
_entity_poly.type
_entity_poly.pdbx_seq_one_letter_code
_entity_poly.pdbx_strand_id
1 'polypeptide(L)'
;MKVIELINEAKRSGRARFTFELLPPLKGDGTQGVFSAIDTLVEYDPAYINVTCHREDVKLVERENGLLERHIVRRRPGTVGISAAIMRRYGIEAVPHLICGGVSRYDIEDSLIDMDFLGLHNVLALRGDKRQNEPRFVPYAQGHAHAADLVRQIQAMNRGEFIDGEVEECHHSKFSVGVAGYPEKHFEAANAQSDLQYLKEKVDAGADYIVTQMFFDNSKYFDFVERCRKAGITVPIIPGIKPISTPKHLEILPRTFSVSLPEELVKAVRACGEDTQAAREVGIEWAIHQAKELKAAEVPIIHFYTMGRTDNIRKIARNVF
;
A
#
# COMPACT_ATOMS: atom_id res chain seq x y z
N MET A 1 -0.30 1.93 -18.36
CA MET A 1 0.68 0.80 -18.31
C MET A 1 0.43 -0.02 -17.04
N LYS A 2 0.62 -1.35 -17.05
CA LYS A 2 0.47 -2.15 -15.83
C LYS A 2 1.72 -2.08 -14.95
N VAL A 3 1.56 -2.18 -13.63
CA VAL A 3 2.70 -2.20 -12.70
C VAL A 3 3.67 -3.32 -13.04
N ILE A 4 3.19 -4.49 -13.44
CA ILE A 4 4.05 -5.61 -13.85
C ILE A 4 4.91 -5.25 -15.09
N GLU A 5 4.40 -4.44 -16.00
CA GLU A 5 5.13 -3.96 -17.17
C GLU A 5 6.23 -2.97 -16.77
N LEU A 6 5.93 -2.05 -15.83
CA LEU A 6 6.91 -1.11 -15.26
C LEU A 6 8.04 -1.82 -14.52
N ILE A 7 7.72 -2.90 -13.77
CA ILE A 7 8.73 -3.74 -13.10
C ILE A 7 9.64 -4.41 -14.15
N ASN A 8 9.05 -4.95 -15.20
CA ASN A 8 9.81 -5.63 -16.26
C ASN A 8 10.67 -4.65 -17.08
N GLU A 9 10.18 -3.43 -17.29
CA GLU A 9 10.95 -2.36 -17.93
C GLU A 9 12.16 -1.95 -17.08
N ALA A 10 11.95 -1.71 -15.76
CA ALA A 10 13.04 -1.39 -14.84
C ALA A 10 14.11 -2.49 -14.79
N LYS A 11 13.70 -3.77 -14.78
CA LYS A 11 14.63 -4.91 -14.86
C LYS A 11 15.42 -4.91 -16.16
N ARG A 12 14.77 -4.72 -17.30
CA ARG A 12 15.44 -4.75 -18.62
C ARG A 12 16.41 -3.59 -18.82
N SER A 13 16.05 -2.41 -18.31
CA SER A 13 16.89 -1.21 -18.42
C SER A 13 18.05 -1.21 -17.42
N GLY A 14 18.04 -2.07 -16.41
CA GLY A 14 19.00 -2.03 -15.29
C GLY A 14 18.87 -0.75 -14.44
N ARG A 15 17.85 0.08 -14.67
CA ARG A 15 17.60 1.31 -13.91
C ARG A 15 16.57 1.06 -12.85
N ALA A 16 17.00 1.03 -11.60
CA ALA A 16 16.06 0.98 -10.47
C ALA A 16 15.22 2.26 -10.42
N ARG A 17 13.92 2.13 -10.15
CA ARG A 17 12.98 3.23 -9.99
C ARG A 17 12.33 3.15 -8.60
N PHE A 18 11.64 4.18 -8.21
CA PHE A 18 10.88 4.18 -6.97
C PHE A 18 9.40 4.42 -7.21
N THR A 19 8.62 4.08 -6.21
CA THR A 19 7.20 4.41 -6.07
C THR A 19 6.95 4.93 -4.67
N PHE A 20 5.87 5.65 -4.48
CA PHE A 20 5.49 6.14 -3.16
C PHE A 20 3.98 6.14 -2.98
N GLU A 21 3.54 6.22 -1.73
CA GLU A 21 2.12 6.32 -1.43
C GLU A 21 1.73 7.76 -1.12
N LEU A 22 0.49 8.09 -1.43
CA LEU A 22 -0.17 9.34 -1.06
C LEU A 22 -1.36 9.06 -0.16
N LEU A 23 -1.45 9.87 0.88
CA LEU A 23 -2.62 9.92 1.75
C LEU A 23 -3.63 10.89 1.15
N PRO A 24 -4.87 10.46 0.83
CA PRO A 24 -5.93 11.38 0.41
C PRO A 24 -6.15 12.50 1.43
N PRO A 25 -6.45 13.74 1.00
CA PRO A 25 -6.64 14.88 1.90
C PRO A 25 -7.86 14.66 2.80
N LEU A 26 -7.93 15.35 3.91
CA LEU A 26 -9.16 15.36 4.71
C LEU A 26 -10.27 16.13 4.00
N LYS A 27 -11.49 15.84 4.35
CA LYS A 27 -12.66 16.58 3.90
C LYS A 27 -12.50 18.07 4.28
N GLY A 28 -12.46 18.92 3.27
CA GLY A 28 -12.24 20.36 3.43
C GLY A 28 -10.85 20.87 3.06
N ASP A 29 -9.83 20.00 2.97
CA ASP A 29 -8.44 20.43 2.70
C ASP A 29 -8.17 20.73 1.21
N GLY A 30 -9.06 20.36 0.30
CA GLY A 30 -8.85 20.54 -1.14
C GLY A 30 -7.74 19.63 -1.70
N THR A 31 -7.37 19.86 -2.98
CA THR A 31 -6.45 19.01 -3.74
C THR A 31 -4.98 19.47 -3.68
N GLN A 32 -4.73 20.70 -3.23
CA GLN A 32 -3.41 21.34 -3.32
C GLN A 32 -2.32 20.53 -2.60
N GLY A 33 -2.62 20.00 -1.40
CA GLY A 33 -1.64 19.21 -0.65
C GLY A 33 -1.19 17.94 -1.37
N VAL A 34 -2.10 17.25 -2.06
CA VAL A 34 -1.79 16.06 -2.85
C VAL A 34 -0.89 16.41 -4.03
N PHE A 35 -1.25 17.43 -4.79
CA PHE A 35 -0.49 17.81 -5.97
C PHE A 35 0.88 18.39 -5.60
N SER A 36 0.97 19.23 -4.57
CA SER A 36 2.27 19.72 -4.08
C SER A 36 3.20 18.58 -3.64
N ALA A 37 2.66 17.52 -3.05
CA ALA A 37 3.44 16.35 -2.68
C ALA A 37 4.02 15.64 -3.90
N ILE A 38 3.25 15.51 -4.99
CA ILE A 38 3.72 14.92 -6.25
C ILE A 38 4.73 15.85 -6.94
N ASP A 39 4.44 17.15 -7.02
CA ASP A 39 5.30 18.15 -7.66
C ASP A 39 6.74 18.11 -7.10
N THR A 40 6.92 17.76 -5.82
CA THR A 40 8.26 17.63 -5.20
C THR A 40 9.03 16.36 -5.62
N LEU A 41 8.36 15.35 -6.19
CA LEU A 41 8.94 14.04 -6.49
C LEU A 41 8.95 13.70 -7.98
N VAL A 42 8.16 14.41 -8.80
CA VAL A 42 8.01 14.08 -10.24
C VAL A 42 9.32 14.20 -11.01
N GLU A 43 10.21 15.11 -10.61
CA GLU A 43 11.54 15.29 -11.22
C GLU A 43 12.45 14.06 -11.12
N TYR A 44 12.19 13.16 -10.16
CA TYR A 44 12.95 11.93 -9.95
C TYR A 44 12.34 10.70 -10.65
N ASP A 45 11.36 10.89 -11.53
CA ASP A 45 10.76 9.86 -12.38
C ASP A 45 10.19 8.65 -11.58
N PRO A 46 9.20 8.86 -10.68
CA PRO A 46 8.58 7.75 -9.97
C PRO A 46 7.89 6.79 -10.95
N ALA A 47 8.00 5.48 -10.71
CA ALA A 47 7.43 4.47 -11.59
C ALA A 47 5.89 4.51 -11.59
N TYR A 48 5.29 4.68 -10.43
CA TYR A 48 3.85 4.85 -10.23
C TYR A 48 3.59 5.40 -8.82
N ILE A 49 2.34 5.82 -8.56
CA ILE A 49 1.93 6.42 -7.29
C ILE A 49 0.79 5.60 -6.68
N ASN A 50 0.95 5.14 -5.44
CA ASN A 50 -0.11 4.49 -4.69
C ASN A 50 -1.01 5.54 -4.00
N VAL A 51 -2.31 5.28 -3.98
CA VAL A 51 -3.29 6.12 -3.27
C VAL A 51 -3.94 5.30 -2.17
N THR A 52 -3.62 5.63 -0.91
CA THR A 52 -4.07 4.85 0.24
C THR A 52 -5.57 4.95 0.48
N CYS A 53 -6.19 3.82 0.85
CA CYS A 53 -7.59 3.74 1.22
C CYS A 53 -7.74 3.64 2.75
N HIS A 54 -8.70 4.37 3.31
CA HIS A 54 -9.03 4.32 4.72
C HIS A 54 -10.52 4.02 4.90
N ARG A 55 -10.81 3.19 5.90
CA ARG A 55 -12.22 2.89 6.28
C ARG A 55 -12.93 4.17 6.67
N GLU A 56 -14.21 4.23 6.35
CA GLU A 56 -15.10 5.30 6.78
C GLU A 56 -15.34 5.22 8.29
N ASP A 57 -15.47 6.39 8.93
CA ASP A 57 -15.80 6.48 10.34
C ASP A 57 -17.28 6.21 10.60
N VAL A 58 -17.59 5.79 11.80
CA VAL A 58 -18.97 5.63 12.28
C VAL A 58 -19.22 6.69 13.34
N LYS A 59 -20.24 7.52 13.10
CA LYS A 59 -20.77 8.46 14.08
C LYS A 59 -22.13 7.94 14.58
N LEU A 60 -22.27 7.81 15.89
CA LEU A 60 -23.57 7.55 16.52
C LEU A 60 -24.24 8.89 16.81
N VAL A 61 -25.44 9.06 16.33
CA VAL A 61 -26.27 10.25 16.56
C VAL A 61 -27.49 9.84 17.36
N GLU A 62 -27.69 10.45 18.51
CA GLU A 62 -28.88 10.21 19.35
C GLU A 62 -30.09 10.91 18.71
N ARG A 63 -31.18 10.18 18.56
CA ARG A 63 -32.47 10.68 18.11
C ARG A 63 -33.33 11.12 19.29
N GLU A 64 -34.39 11.92 19.05
CA GLU A 64 -35.32 12.41 20.06
C GLU A 64 -35.98 11.28 20.89
N ASN A 65 -36.07 10.07 20.34
CA ASN A 65 -36.60 8.90 21.01
C ASN A 65 -35.57 8.11 21.85
N GLY A 66 -34.37 8.64 22.01
CA GLY A 66 -33.25 8.01 22.75
C GLY A 66 -32.52 6.88 21.99
N LEU A 67 -32.91 6.58 20.77
CA LEU A 67 -32.21 5.60 19.95
C LEU A 67 -30.96 6.21 19.31
N LEU A 68 -29.91 5.37 19.19
CA LEU A 68 -28.69 5.74 18.51
C LEU A 68 -28.77 5.34 17.02
N GLU A 69 -28.71 6.33 16.15
CA GLU A 69 -28.61 6.10 14.72
C GLU A 69 -27.14 6.07 14.28
N ARG A 70 -26.81 5.06 13.48
CA ARG A 70 -25.46 4.89 12.95
C ARG A 70 -25.33 5.61 11.63
N HIS A 71 -24.46 6.65 11.59
CA HIS A 71 -24.08 7.35 10.38
C HIS A 71 -22.69 6.93 9.94
N ILE A 72 -22.55 6.58 8.67
CA ILE A 72 -21.24 6.40 8.03
C ILE A 72 -20.75 7.76 7.55
N VAL A 73 -19.56 8.16 8.02
CA VAL A 73 -18.99 9.47 7.72
C VAL A 73 -17.72 9.30 6.92
N ARG A 74 -17.77 9.73 5.67
CA ARG A 74 -16.60 9.76 4.81
C ARG A 74 -15.74 10.98 5.14
N ARG A 75 -14.49 10.75 5.56
CA ARG A 75 -13.57 11.82 5.91
C ARG A 75 -12.58 12.18 4.81
N ARG A 76 -12.41 11.32 3.81
CA ARG A 76 -11.46 11.50 2.70
C ARG A 76 -12.14 11.22 1.37
N PRO A 77 -11.69 11.82 0.27
CA PRO A 77 -12.13 11.43 -1.08
C PRO A 77 -11.81 9.96 -1.35
N GLY A 78 -12.54 9.37 -2.30
CA GLY A 78 -12.25 8.00 -2.76
C GLY A 78 -10.94 7.92 -3.53
N THR A 79 -10.28 6.77 -3.41
CA THR A 79 -9.00 6.51 -4.09
C THR A 79 -9.12 6.56 -5.61
N VAL A 80 -10.26 6.11 -6.17
CA VAL A 80 -10.53 6.12 -7.62
C VAL A 80 -10.44 7.54 -8.20
N GLY A 81 -11.20 8.49 -7.64
CA GLY A 81 -11.22 9.88 -8.12
C GLY A 81 -9.85 10.57 -8.03
N ILE A 82 -9.10 10.35 -6.95
CA ILE A 82 -7.74 10.90 -6.80
C ILE A 82 -6.78 10.27 -7.80
N SER A 83 -6.83 8.94 -7.97
CA SER A 83 -5.99 8.24 -8.93
C SER A 83 -6.23 8.72 -10.37
N ALA A 84 -7.48 8.89 -10.76
CA ALA A 84 -7.82 9.46 -12.07
C ALA A 84 -7.28 10.90 -12.25
N ALA A 85 -7.39 11.74 -11.21
CA ALA A 85 -6.86 13.10 -11.24
C ALA A 85 -5.32 13.13 -11.36
N ILE A 86 -4.61 12.22 -10.69
CA ILE A 86 -3.15 12.05 -10.79
C ILE A 86 -2.77 11.65 -12.20
N MET A 87 -3.36 10.59 -12.74
CA MET A 87 -3.06 10.11 -14.10
C MET A 87 -3.31 11.19 -15.15
N ARG A 88 -4.45 11.90 -15.05
CA ARG A 88 -4.78 12.99 -15.99
C ARG A 88 -3.78 14.14 -15.92
N ARG A 89 -3.30 14.52 -14.72
CA ARG A 89 -2.45 15.70 -14.54
C ARG A 89 -0.99 15.43 -14.85
N TYR A 90 -0.48 14.26 -14.45
CA TYR A 90 0.95 13.96 -14.49
C TYR A 90 1.34 12.92 -15.54
N GLY A 91 0.39 12.18 -16.09
CA GLY A 91 0.68 11.05 -16.99
C GLY A 91 1.39 9.89 -16.28
N ILE A 92 1.39 9.87 -14.93
CA ILE A 92 2.00 8.82 -14.11
C ILE A 92 0.91 7.83 -13.71
N GLU A 93 1.22 6.53 -13.80
CA GLU A 93 0.31 5.48 -13.37
C GLU A 93 -0.04 5.63 -11.88
N ALA A 94 -1.31 5.52 -11.56
CA ALA A 94 -1.80 5.54 -10.19
C ALA A 94 -2.40 4.20 -9.81
N VAL A 95 -2.11 3.76 -8.58
CA VAL A 95 -2.56 2.49 -8.02
C VAL A 95 -3.47 2.78 -6.84
N PRO A 96 -4.81 2.85 -7.04
CA PRO A 96 -5.73 2.94 -5.93
C PRO A 96 -5.66 1.70 -5.05
N HIS A 97 -5.65 1.90 -3.73
CA HIS A 97 -5.84 0.81 -2.79
C HIS A 97 -7.33 0.48 -2.69
N LEU A 98 -7.67 -0.79 -2.76
CA LEU A 98 -8.99 -1.32 -2.41
C LEU A 98 -8.88 -2.15 -1.13
N ILE A 99 -9.82 -1.97 -0.21
CA ILE A 99 -9.84 -2.66 1.08
C ILE A 99 -11.16 -3.42 1.28
N CYS A 100 -11.10 -4.59 1.93
CA CYS A 100 -12.29 -5.34 2.32
C CYS A 100 -13.07 -4.65 3.45
N GLY A 101 -12.40 -3.79 4.20
CA GLY A 101 -12.94 -3.21 5.42
C GLY A 101 -14.00 -2.14 5.20
N GLY A 102 -15.24 -2.38 5.63
CA GLY A 102 -16.31 -1.39 5.65
C GLY A 102 -17.16 -1.32 4.38
N VAL A 103 -16.92 -2.18 3.39
CA VAL A 103 -17.60 -2.21 2.09
C VAL A 103 -18.11 -3.62 1.78
N SER A 104 -19.18 -3.71 0.99
CA SER A 104 -19.69 -4.96 0.44
C SER A 104 -18.95 -5.35 -0.85
N ARG A 105 -19.19 -6.56 -1.34
CA ARG A 105 -18.68 -7.00 -2.64
C ARG A 105 -19.24 -6.16 -3.79
N TYR A 106 -20.47 -5.67 -3.67
CA TYR A 106 -21.11 -4.79 -4.64
C TYR A 106 -20.43 -3.42 -4.69
N ASP A 107 -20.14 -2.81 -3.53
CA ASP A 107 -19.39 -1.53 -3.49
C ASP A 107 -17.99 -1.65 -4.13
N ILE A 108 -17.38 -2.83 -4.01
CA ILE A 108 -16.09 -3.14 -4.63
C ILE A 108 -16.27 -3.26 -6.15
N GLU A 109 -17.31 -3.98 -6.61
CA GLU A 109 -17.61 -4.14 -8.04
C GLU A 109 -17.89 -2.79 -8.69
N ASP A 110 -18.73 -1.94 -8.08
CA ASP A 110 -18.99 -0.57 -8.54
C ASP A 110 -17.69 0.24 -8.69
N SER A 111 -16.80 0.13 -7.68
CA SER A 111 -15.51 0.82 -7.74
C SER A 111 -14.61 0.31 -8.86
N LEU A 112 -14.64 -0.99 -9.14
CA LEU A 112 -13.87 -1.62 -10.23
C LEU A 112 -14.43 -1.23 -11.59
N ILE A 113 -15.74 -1.14 -11.75
CA ILE A 113 -16.40 -0.63 -12.97
C ILE A 113 -15.95 0.80 -13.25
N ASP A 114 -16.01 1.68 -12.24
CA ASP A 114 -15.54 3.07 -12.35
C ASP A 114 -14.06 3.13 -12.72
N MET A 115 -13.23 2.29 -12.10
CA MET A 115 -11.79 2.22 -12.39
C MET A 115 -11.51 1.81 -13.82
N ASP A 116 -12.17 0.76 -14.31
CA ASP A 116 -12.00 0.27 -15.69
C ASP A 116 -12.41 1.34 -16.71
N PHE A 117 -13.55 2.01 -16.49
CA PHE A 117 -14.02 3.11 -17.31
C PHE A 117 -13.03 4.30 -17.35
N LEU A 118 -12.36 4.58 -16.22
CA LEU A 118 -11.37 5.65 -16.11
C LEU A 118 -9.97 5.25 -16.60
N GLY A 119 -9.77 3.99 -17.03
CA GLY A 119 -8.47 3.48 -17.44
C GLY A 119 -7.49 3.20 -16.29
N LEU A 120 -7.99 3.06 -15.06
CA LEU A 120 -7.22 2.70 -13.88
C LEU A 120 -7.07 1.19 -13.78
N HIS A 121 -6.10 0.62 -14.49
CA HIS A 121 -5.94 -0.83 -14.58
C HIS A 121 -5.00 -1.44 -13.53
N ASN A 122 -4.56 -0.67 -12.55
CA ASN A 122 -3.70 -1.13 -11.46
C ASN A 122 -4.42 -1.00 -10.13
N VAL A 123 -4.32 -1.99 -9.25
CA VAL A 123 -4.95 -1.97 -7.93
C VAL A 123 -4.07 -2.65 -6.89
N LEU A 124 -4.02 -2.11 -5.68
CA LEU A 124 -3.45 -2.80 -4.53
C LEU A 124 -4.60 -3.33 -3.66
N ALA A 125 -4.78 -4.66 -3.67
CA ALA A 125 -5.84 -5.34 -2.96
C ALA A 125 -5.41 -5.69 -1.52
N LEU A 126 -6.07 -5.10 -0.55
CA LEU A 126 -5.75 -5.21 0.86
C LEU A 126 -6.97 -5.66 1.66
N ARG A 127 -6.75 -6.31 2.80
CA ARG A 127 -7.85 -6.53 3.75
C ARG A 127 -8.28 -5.23 4.42
N GLY A 128 -7.33 -4.37 4.70
CA GLY A 128 -7.48 -3.20 5.54
C GLY A 128 -7.38 -3.54 7.03
N ASP A 129 -7.24 -2.49 7.85
CA ASP A 129 -7.06 -2.61 9.28
C ASP A 129 -8.39 -2.78 10.02
N LYS A 130 -8.33 -3.36 11.22
CA LYS A 130 -9.45 -3.32 12.16
C LYS A 130 -9.73 -1.89 12.61
N ARG A 131 -10.96 -1.59 13.02
CA ARG A 131 -11.24 -0.30 13.66
C ARG A 131 -10.56 -0.23 15.04
N GLN A 132 -10.30 0.98 15.49
CA GLN A 132 -9.60 1.24 16.74
C GLN A 132 -10.29 0.61 17.96
N ASN A 133 -11.63 0.54 17.93
CA ASN A 133 -12.47 -0.03 18.99
C ASN A 133 -12.86 -1.50 18.73
N GLU A 134 -12.36 -2.13 17.68
CA GLU A 134 -12.59 -3.54 17.40
C GLU A 134 -11.39 -4.38 17.90
N PRO A 135 -11.61 -5.52 18.59
CA PRO A 135 -10.52 -6.41 19.02
C PRO A 135 -9.82 -7.09 17.84
N ARG A 136 -10.55 -7.36 16.77
CA ARG A 136 -10.07 -8.00 15.53
C ARG A 136 -10.78 -7.39 14.32
N PHE A 137 -10.28 -7.67 13.13
CA PHE A 137 -10.96 -7.30 11.90
C PHE A 137 -12.32 -8.01 11.82
N VAL A 138 -13.36 -7.24 11.52
CA VAL A 138 -14.72 -7.74 11.28
C VAL A 138 -15.10 -7.33 9.85
N PRO A 139 -15.38 -8.32 8.96
CA PRO A 139 -15.83 -8.01 7.61
C PRO A 139 -17.19 -7.32 7.64
N TYR A 140 -17.44 -6.50 6.63
CA TYR A 140 -18.76 -5.92 6.43
C TYR A 140 -19.76 -7.02 6.01
N ALA A 141 -21.06 -6.81 6.25
CA ALA A 141 -22.10 -7.73 5.77
C ALA A 141 -21.98 -7.86 4.24
N GLN A 142 -21.92 -9.08 3.73
CA GLN A 142 -21.66 -9.38 2.30
C GLN A 142 -20.30 -8.86 1.76
N GLY A 143 -19.37 -8.46 2.64
CA GLY A 143 -18.02 -8.07 2.29
C GLY A 143 -17.03 -9.25 2.36
N HIS A 144 -15.81 -9.01 1.92
CA HIS A 144 -14.73 -9.99 1.99
C HIS A 144 -14.06 -10.03 3.37
N ALA A 145 -13.70 -11.23 3.82
CA ALA A 145 -12.96 -11.44 5.06
C ALA A 145 -11.44 -11.33 4.86
N HIS A 146 -10.94 -11.68 3.69
CA HIS A 146 -9.51 -11.74 3.37
C HIS A 146 -9.18 -11.08 2.03
N ALA A 147 -7.96 -10.56 1.91
CA ALA A 147 -7.48 -9.97 0.66
C ALA A 147 -7.47 -10.98 -0.51
N ALA A 148 -7.28 -12.27 -0.24
CA ALA A 148 -7.36 -13.30 -1.28
C ALA A 148 -8.76 -13.37 -1.93
N ASP A 149 -9.82 -13.13 -1.16
CA ASP A 149 -11.20 -13.12 -1.70
C ASP A 149 -11.42 -11.91 -2.59
N LEU A 150 -10.86 -10.75 -2.21
CA LEU A 150 -10.86 -9.54 -3.03
C LEU A 150 -10.09 -9.76 -4.34
N VAL A 151 -8.93 -10.42 -4.29
CA VAL A 151 -8.17 -10.77 -5.51
C VAL A 151 -9.01 -11.66 -6.41
N ARG A 152 -9.71 -12.67 -5.88
CA ARG A 152 -10.58 -13.55 -6.68
C ARG A 152 -11.70 -12.77 -7.38
N GLN A 153 -12.34 -11.81 -6.69
CA GLN A 153 -13.36 -10.96 -7.28
C GLN A 153 -12.80 -10.12 -8.44
N ILE A 154 -11.64 -9.47 -8.24
CA ILE A 154 -11.01 -8.68 -9.30
C ILE A 154 -10.66 -9.56 -10.51
N GLN A 155 -10.14 -10.76 -10.27
CA GLN A 155 -9.81 -11.69 -11.35
C GLN A 155 -11.06 -12.28 -12.03
N ALA A 156 -12.18 -12.41 -11.33
CA ALA A 156 -13.47 -12.76 -11.93
C ALA A 156 -13.91 -11.69 -12.95
N MET A 157 -13.84 -10.41 -12.58
CA MET A 157 -14.14 -9.32 -13.49
C MET A 157 -13.18 -9.23 -14.68
N ASN A 158 -11.89 -9.58 -14.50
CA ASN A 158 -10.95 -9.73 -15.61
C ASN A 158 -11.37 -10.83 -16.60
N ARG A 159 -12.23 -11.77 -16.20
CA ARG A 159 -12.81 -12.81 -17.08
C ARG A 159 -14.24 -12.48 -17.55
N GLY A 160 -14.78 -11.31 -17.17
CA GLY A 160 -16.16 -10.91 -17.49
C GLY A 160 -17.22 -11.52 -16.57
N GLU A 161 -16.83 -12.04 -15.42
CA GLU A 161 -17.72 -12.60 -14.40
C GLU A 161 -18.06 -11.53 -13.37
N PHE A 162 -19.35 -11.20 -13.21
CA PHE A 162 -19.89 -10.22 -12.27
C PHE A 162 -20.70 -10.89 -11.16
N ILE A 163 -20.99 -10.17 -10.07
CA ILE A 163 -21.73 -10.71 -8.92
C ILE A 163 -23.15 -11.15 -9.32
N ASP A 164 -23.79 -10.40 -10.21
CA ASP A 164 -25.16 -10.65 -10.66
C ASP A 164 -25.23 -11.70 -11.81
N GLY A 165 -24.11 -12.24 -12.23
CA GLY A 165 -24.02 -13.25 -13.27
C GLY A 165 -23.19 -12.80 -14.47
N GLU A 166 -23.13 -13.64 -15.48
CA GLU A 166 -22.43 -13.36 -16.72
C GLU A 166 -23.21 -12.35 -17.57
N VAL A 167 -22.51 -11.37 -18.12
CA VAL A 167 -23.04 -10.44 -19.10
C VAL A 167 -22.62 -10.90 -20.48
N GLU A 168 -23.59 -11.16 -21.37
CA GLU A 168 -23.32 -11.54 -22.75
C GLU A 168 -22.52 -10.42 -23.46
N GLU A 169 -21.47 -10.79 -24.21
CA GLU A 169 -20.61 -9.87 -24.97
C GLU A 169 -19.96 -8.78 -24.12
N CYS A 170 -19.58 -9.09 -22.86
CA CYS A 170 -19.00 -8.11 -21.97
C CYS A 170 -17.55 -7.76 -22.33
N HIS A 171 -17.19 -6.49 -22.02
CA HIS A 171 -15.80 -6.08 -22.00
C HIS A 171 -15.08 -6.73 -20.81
N HIS A 172 -13.96 -7.40 -21.06
CA HIS A 172 -13.13 -7.97 -20.00
C HIS A 172 -12.20 -6.88 -19.44
N SER A 173 -12.29 -6.59 -18.17
CA SER A 173 -11.34 -5.69 -17.52
C SER A 173 -9.92 -6.28 -17.53
N LYS A 174 -8.91 -5.43 -17.27
CA LYS A 174 -7.49 -5.82 -17.40
C LYS A 174 -6.70 -5.42 -16.16
N PHE A 175 -7.26 -5.60 -14.97
CA PHE A 175 -6.59 -5.21 -13.74
C PHE A 175 -5.31 -6.00 -13.50
N SER A 176 -4.24 -5.27 -13.15
CA SER A 176 -3.03 -5.80 -12.54
C SER A 176 -3.13 -5.63 -11.02
N VAL A 177 -3.01 -6.73 -10.29
CA VAL A 177 -3.35 -6.79 -8.87
C VAL A 177 -2.10 -6.95 -8.02
N GLY A 178 -1.80 -5.96 -7.20
CA GLY A 178 -0.81 -6.05 -6.12
C GLY A 178 -1.44 -6.49 -4.81
N VAL A 179 -0.64 -7.13 -3.96
CA VAL A 179 -1.01 -7.53 -2.60
C VAL A 179 0.08 -7.22 -1.59
N ALA A 180 -0.26 -7.10 -0.30
CA ALA A 180 0.73 -6.93 0.75
C ALA A 180 1.42 -8.24 1.12
N GLY A 181 2.75 -8.17 1.38
CA GLY A 181 3.56 -9.21 2.02
C GLY A 181 4.25 -8.68 3.28
N TYR A 182 4.72 -9.56 4.17
CA TYR A 182 5.29 -9.18 5.46
C TYR A 182 6.66 -9.85 5.64
N PRO A 183 7.78 -9.13 5.45
CA PRO A 183 9.13 -9.70 5.58
C PRO A 183 9.36 -10.37 6.93
N GLU A 184 8.88 -9.78 8.01
CA GLU A 184 8.98 -10.37 9.34
C GLU A 184 7.79 -11.28 9.63
N LYS A 185 6.59 -10.74 9.78
CA LYS A 185 5.33 -11.50 9.95
C LYS A 185 4.15 -10.52 10.11
N HIS A 186 2.99 -10.87 9.58
CA HIS A 186 1.76 -10.18 9.95
C HIS A 186 1.41 -10.42 11.42
N PHE A 187 0.97 -9.38 12.14
CA PHE A 187 0.75 -9.45 13.58
C PHE A 187 -0.32 -10.49 13.99
N GLU A 188 -1.33 -10.73 13.16
CA GLU A 188 -2.38 -11.72 13.41
C GLU A 188 -1.97 -13.15 13.00
N ALA A 189 -0.94 -13.36 12.21
CA ALA A 189 -0.50 -14.69 11.83
C ALA A 189 0.12 -15.41 13.03
N ALA A 190 -0.17 -16.69 13.20
CA ALA A 190 0.35 -17.49 14.31
C ALA A 190 1.89 -17.58 14.26
N ASN A 191 2.43 -17.75 13.06
CA ASN A 191 3.88 -17.84 12.79
C ASN A 191 4.19 -17.41 11.35
N ALA A 192 5.47 -17.32 11.00
CA ALA A 192 5.92 -16.92 9.67
C ALA A 192 5.51 -17.91 8.56
N GLN A 193 5.37 -19.19 8.89
CA GLN A 193 4.94 -20.22 7.93
C GLN A 193 3.46 -20.02 7.56
N SER A 194 2.59 -19.78 8.54
CA SER A 194 1.16 -19.49 8.28
C SER A 194 0.99 -18.20 7.48
N ASP A 195 1.78 -17.15 7.77
CA ASP A 195 1.74 -15.89 7.03
C ASP A 195 2.18 -16.08 5.56
N LEU A 196 3.22 -16.88 5.34
CA LEU A 196 3.67 -17.25 4.00
C LEU A 196 2.60 -18.04 3.23
N GLN A 197 1.87 -18.93 3.91
CA GLN A 197 0.76 -19.67 3.31
C GLN A 197 -0.38 -18.70 2.88
N TYR A 198 -0.75 -17.75 3.72
CA TYR A 198 -1.75 -16.73 3.37
C TYR A 198 -1.27 -15.84 2.20
N LEU A 199 0.03 -15.55 2.10
CA LEU A 199 0.57 -14.85 0.96
C LEU A 199 0.48 -15.70 -0.31
N LYS A 200 0.80 -16.99 -0.21
CA LYS A 200 0.67 -17.94 -1.34
C LYS A 200 -0.78 -17.99 -1.85
N GLU A 201 -1.77 -18.04 -0.96
CA GLU A 201 -3.19 -18.01 -1.33
C GLU A 201 -3.59 -16.75 -2.11
N LYS A 202 -3.02 -15.58 -1.78
CA LYS A 202 -3.24 -14.34 -2.54
C LYS A 202 -2.63 -14.40 -3.94
N VAL A 203 -1.43 -14.98 -4.06
CA VAL A 203 -0.76 -15.16 -5.35
C VAL A 203 -1.49 -16.19 -6.20
N ASP A 204 -1.90 -17.32 -5.62
CA ASP A 204 -2.67 -18.36 -6.32
C ASP A 204 -4.07 -17.86 -6.75
N ALA A 205 -4.63 -16.88 -6.03
CA ALA A 205 -5.86 -16.20 -6.43
C ALA A 205 -5.68 -15.27 -7.64
N GLY A 206 -4.43 -14.98 -8.06
CA GLY A 206 -4.11 -14.20 -9.25
C GLY A 206 -3.45 -12.84 -8.98
N ALA A 207 -2.78 -12.66 -7.84
CA ALA A 207 -1.99 -11.45 -7.64
C ALA A 207 -0.73 -11.45 -8.53
N ASP A 208 -0.46 -10.31 -9.20
CA ASP A 208 0.64 -10.13 -10.15
C ASP A 208 1.96 -9.72 -9.48
N TYR A 209 1.90 -9.03 -8.34
CA TYR A 209 3.06 -8.56 -7.61
C TYR A 209 2.75 -8.39 -6.11
N ILE A 210 3.81 -8.29 -5.32
CA ILE A 210 3.74 -8.10 -3.88
C ILE A 210 4.44 -6.78 -3.52
N VAL A 211 3.83 -5.97 -2.64
CA VAL A 211 4.48 -4.85 -1.96
C VAL A 211 4.67 -5.24 -0.50
N THR A 212 5.88 -5.13 0.03
CA THR A 212 6.12 -5.54 1.41
C THR A 212 5.71 -4.47 2.41
N GLN A 213 5.32 -4.89 3.61
CA GLN A 213 5.32 -4.01 4.78
C GLN A 213 6.74 -3.47 4.98
N MET A 214 6.85 -2.30 5.64
CA MET A 214 8.15 -1.71 5.98
C MET A 214 9.01 -2.66 6.81
N PHE A 215 10.30 -2.55 6.65
CA PHE A 215 11.35 -3.20 7.44
C PHE A 215 12.54 -2.25 7.55
N PHE A 216 13.42 -2.49 8.51
CA PHE A 216 14.57 -1.62 8.80
C PHE A 216 15.92 -2.33 8.67
N ASP A 217 15.90 -3.64 8.38
CA ASP A 217 17.03 -4.50 8.12
C ASP A 217 16.78 -5.24 6.79
N ASN A 218 17.63 -5.00 5.79
CA ASN A 218 17.47 -5.58 4.46
C ASN A 218 17.60 -7.10 4.45
N SER A 219 18.29 -7.69 5.43
CA SER A 219 18.35 -9.15 5.56
C SER A 219 16.97 -9.79 5.68
N LYS A 220 16.03 -9.12 6.37
CA LYS A 220 14.63 -9.57 6.51
C LYS A 220 13.92 -9.65 5.17
N TYR A 221 14.19 -8.69 4.30
CA TYR A 221 13.63 -8.70 2.94
C TYR A 221 14.23 -9.82 2.10
N PHE A 222 15.55 -9.99 2.11
CA PHE A 222 16.20 -11.04 1.32
C PHE A 222 15.79 -12.44 1.80
N ASP A 223 15.75 -12.68 3.11
CA ASP A 223 15.25 -13.93 3.70
C ASP A 223 13.78 -14.19 3.33
N PHE A 224 12.96 -13.14 3.32
CA PHE A 224 11.56 -13.24 2.91
C PHE A 224 11.43 -13.62 1.44
N VAL A 225 12.20 -12.99 0.55
CA VAL A 225 12.22 -13.34 -0.88
C VAL A 225 12.62 -14.80 -1.07
N GLU A 226 13.67 -15.27 -0.37
CA GLU A 226 14.11 -16.65 -0.45
C GLU A 226 13.02 -17.64 0.02
N ARG A 227 12.37 -17.36 1.15
CA ARG A 227 11.22 -18.16 1.65
C ARG A 227 10.07 -18.18 0.66
N CYS A 228 9.74 -17.04 0.04
CA CYS A 228 8.72 -16.94 -1.00
C CYS A 228 9.06 -17.83 -2.21
N ARG A 229 10.30 -17.78 -2.69
CA ARG A 229 10.75 -18.61 -3.83
C ARG A 229 10.69 -20.10 -3.51
N LYS A 230 11.12 -20.51 -2.31
CA LYS A 230 10.98 -21.91 -1.84
C LYS A 230 9.53 -22.39 -1.74
N ALA A 231 8.59 -21.48 -1.44
CA ALA A 231 7.15 -21.75 -1.42
C ALA A 231 6.47 -21.70 -2.80
N GLY A 232 7.23 -21.49 -3.88
CA GLY A 232 6.69 -21.40 -5.24
C GLY A 232 6.02 -20.07 -5.58
N ILE A 233 6.26 -19.01 -4.80
CA ILE A 233 5.83 -17.64 -5.10
C ILE A 233 6.87 -17.02 -6.03
N THR A 234 6.54 -16.84 -7.32
CA THR A 234 7.45 -16.37 -8.37
C THR A 234 7.21 -14.92 -8.78
N VAL A 235 6.09 -14.33 -8.41
CA VAL A 235 5.75 -12.94 -8.73
C VAL A 235 6.77 -11.95 -8.15
N PRO A 236 6.96 -10.76 -8.75
CA PRO A 236 7.84 -9.73 -8.22
C PRO A 236 7.46 -9.32 -6.80
N ILE A 237 8.48 -9.04 -5.98
CA ILE A 237 8.33 -8.55 -4.61
C ILE A 237 9.02 -7.19 -4.52
N ILE A 238 8.23 -6.15 -4.27
CA ILE A 238 8.66 -4.76 -4.15
C ILE A 238 8.89 -4.45 -2.68
N PRO A 239 10.13 -4.12 -2.25
CA PRO A 239 10.41 -3.74 -0.88
C PRO A 239 9.79 -2.41 -0.51
N GLY A 240 9.18 -2.33 0.65
CA GLY A 240 8.62 -1.13 1.23
C GLY A 240 9.56 -0.54 2.29
N ILE A 241 9.98 0.71 2.12
CA ILE A 241 10.85 1.44 3.05
C ILE A 241 10.09 2.61 3.67
N LYS A 242 10.27 2.80 4.97
CA LYS A 242 9.78 3.95 5.70
C LYS A 242 10.90 4.64 6.46
N PRO A 243 11.26 5.91 6.14
CA PRO A 243 12.22 6.65 6.95
C PRO A 243 11.63 6.97 8.34
N ILE A 244 12.43 6.82 9.39
CA ILE A 244 12.10 7.34 10.72
C ILE A 244 12.03 8.87 10.61
N SER A 245 11.03 9.47 11.24
CA SER A 245 10.81 10.92 11.15
C SER A 245 10.69 11.60 12.53
N THR A 246 10.57 10.82 13.59
CA THR A 246 10.48 11.31 14.97
C THR A 246 11.00 10.24 15.94
N PRO A 247 11.50 10.60 17.12
CA PRO A 247 11.90 9.64 18.16
C PRO A 247 10.75 8.68 18.56
N LYS A 248 9.50 9.15 18.53
CA LYS A 248 8.32 8.33 18.86
C LYS A 248 8.12 7.14 17.92
N HIS A 249 8.71 7.16 16.73
CA HIS A 249 8.65 6.02 15.82
C HIS A 249 9.34 4.77 16.37
N LEU A 250 10.29 4.91 17.32
CA LEU A 250 10.91 3.76 17.98
C LEU A 250 9.91 2.90 18.77
N GLU A 251 8.80 3.48 19.22
CA GLU A 251 7.75 2.77 19.96
C GLU A 251 6.54 2.45 19.07
N ILE A 252 6.13 3.43 18.26
CA ILE A 252 4.90 3.33 17.46
C ILE A 252 5.04 2.26 16.38
N LEU A 253 6.16 2.23 15.64
CA LEU A 253 6.30 1.34 14.48
C LEU A 253 6.36 -0.15 14.88
N PRO A 254 7.18 -0.56 15.86
CA PRO A 254 7.17 -1.95 16.33
C PRO A 254 5.81 -2.38 16.89
N ARG A 255 5.17 -1.53 17.66
CA ARG A 255 3.88 -1.82 18.30
C ARG A 255 2.75 -1.95 17.28
N THR A 256 2.74 -1.09 16.25
CA THR A 256 1.63 -1.03 15.28
C THR A 256 1.79 -2.03 14.15
N PHE A 257 3.02 -2.22 13.67
CA PHE A 257 3.29 -3.00 12.47
C PHE A 257 4.05 -4.30 12.73
N SER A 258 4.39 -4.59 13.99
CA SER A 258 5.16 -5.79 14.39
C SER A 258 6.49 -5.90 13.64
N VAL A 259 7.17 -4.77 13.47
CA VAL A 259 8.47 -4.67 12.80
C VAL A 259 9.59 -4.51 13.82
N SER A 260 10.75 -5.05 13.53
CA SER A 260 11.96 -4.94 14.36
C SER A 260 12.79 -3.74 13.91
N LEU A 261 13.41 -3.05 14.87
CA LEU A 261 14.34 -1.96 14.59
C LEU A 261 15.76 -2.42 14.95
N PRO A 262 16.76 -2.29 14.04
CA PRO A 262 18.16 -2.59 14.34
C PRO A 262 18.67 -1.76 15.52
N GLU A 263 19.57 -2.36 16.32
CA GLU A 263 20.09 -1.74 17.53
C GLU A 263 20.83 -0.43 17.22
N GLU A 264 21.60 -0.39 16.13
CA GLU A 264 22.32 0.80 15.67
C GLU A 264 21.37 1.95 15.36
N LEU A 265 20.27 1.67 14.67
CA LEU A 265 19.23 2.67 14.35
C LEU A 265 18.60 3.19 15.64
N VAL A 266 18.25 2.30 16.56
CA VAL A 266 17.67 2.68 17.87
C VAL A 266 18.62 3.55 18.67
N LYS A 267 19.92 3.21 18.74
CA LYS A 267 20.94 4.01 19.42
C LYS A 267 21.10 5.39 18.77
N ALA A 268 21.18 5.45 17.43
CA ALA A 268 21.34 6.72 16.72
C ALA A 268 20.15 7.65 16.91
N VAL A 269 18.92 7.14 16.84
CA VAL A 269 17.71 7.96 17.06
C VAL A 269 17.58 8.38 18.53
N ARG A 270 17.91 7.52 19.51
CA ARG A 270 17.90 7.87 20.94
C ARG A 270 18.93 8.93 21.29
N ALA A 271 20.09 8.94 20.64
CA ALA A 271 21.12 9.96 20.81
C ALA A 271 20.63 11.37 20.41
N CYS A 272 19.61 11.47 19.56
CA CYS A 272 18.99 12.75 19.20
C CYS A 272 18.11 13.36 20.32
N GLY A 273 17.79 12.61 21.37
CA GLY A 273 16.87 13.03 22.43
C GLY A 273 15.50 13.46 21.87
N GLU A 274 15.05 14.65 22.22
CA GLU A 274 13.78 15.23 21.74
C GLU A 274 13.92 15.97 20.40
N ASP A 275 15.13 16.05 19.83
CA ASP A 275 15.35 16.75 18.56
C ASP A 275 14.77 15.92 17.41
N THR A 276 13.55 16.28 17.04
CA THR A 276 12.82 15.64 15.93
C THR A 276 13.53 15.85 14.58
N GLN A 277 14.23 16.96 14.38
CA GLN A 277 14.93 17.22 13.13
C GLN A 277 16.17 16.31 13.00
N ALA A 278 16.97 16.20 14.06
CA ALA A 278 18.11 15.29 14.10
C ALA A 278 17.66 13.83 13.90
N ALA A 279 16.62 13.38 14.60
CA ALA A 279 16.06 12.03 14.43
C ALA A 279 15.55 11.78 13.00
N ARG A 280 15.01 12.81 12.35
CA ARG A 280 14.57 12.75 10.95
C ARG A 280 15.74 12.57 9.98
N GLU A 281 16.83 13.31 10.17
CA GLU A 281 18.03 13.14 9.33
C GLU A 281 18.63 11.74 9.49
N VAL A 282 18.75 11.22 10.72
CA VAL A 282 19.16 9.83 10.96
C VAL A 282 18.27 8.83 10.18
N GLY A 283 16.95 9.01 10.23
CA GLY A 283 16.03 8.13 9.52
C GLY A 283 16.13 8.24 7.99
N ILE A 284 16.44 9.42 7.45
CA ILE A 284 16.67 9.63 6.02
C ILE A 284 17.96 8.92 5.59
N GLU A 285 19.05 9.11 6.34
CA GLU A 285 20.34 8.48 6.05
C GLU A 285 20.25 6.95 6.10
N TRP A 286 19.52 6.41 7.09
CA TRP A 286 19.26 4.98 7.17
C TRP A 286 18.51 4.46 5.94
N ALA A 287 17.44 5.16 5.53
CA ALA A 287 16.65 4.79 4.35
C ALA A 287 17.44 4.92 3.03
N ILE A 288 18.36 5.89 2.93
CA ILE A 288 19.29 6.00 1.79
C ILE A 288 20.21 4.78 1.74
N HIS A 289 20.75 4.36 2.88
CA HIS A 289 21.62 3.19 2.95
C HIS A 289 20.86 1.91 2.53
N GLN A 290 19.67 1.66 3.11
CA GLN A 290 18.82 0.55 2.72
C GLN A 290 18.50 0.56 1.21
N ALA A 291 18.10 1.71 0.67
CA ALA A 291 17.73 1.83 -0.72
C ALA A 291 18.92 1.60 -1.67
N LYS A 292 20.13 2.07 -1.31
CA LYS A 292 21.36 1.81 -2.08
C LYS A 292 21.72 0.33 -2.09
N GLU A 293 21.62 -0.36 -0.96
CA GLU A 293 21.87 -1.79 -0.86
C GLU A 293 20.87 -2.60 -1.68
N LEU A 294 19.57 -2.28 -1.60
CA LEU A 294 18.54 -2.91 -2.43
C LEU A 294 18.78 -2.67 -3.92
N LYS A 295 19.20 -1.46 -4.30
CA LYS A 295 19.55 -1.14 -5.69
C LYS A 295 20.78 -1.92 -6.15
N ALA A 296 21.81 -2.08 -5.30
CA ALA A 296 22.98 -2.88 -5.58
C ALA A 296 22.65 -4.38 -5.73
N ALA A 297 21.60 -4.86 -5.07
CA ALA A 297 21.02 -6.19 -5.22
C ALA A 297 20.03 -6.30 -6.40
N GLU A 298 20.07 -5.35 -7.35
CA GLU A 298 19.28 -5.33 -8.58
C GLU A 298 17.74 -5.33 -8.36
N VAL A 299 17.28 -4.81 -7.21
CA VAL A 299 15.84 -4.63 -6.97
C VAL A 299 15.31 -3.55 -7.92
N PRO A 300 14.34 -3.85 -8.79
CA PRO A 300 13.97 -2.96 -9.89
C PRO A 300 13.12 -1.77 -9.44
N ILE A 301 12.31 -1.94 -8.41
CA ILE A 301 11.43 -0.89 -7.85
C ILE A 301 11.45 -0.96 -6.33
N ILE A 302 11.59 0.21 -5.69
CA ILE A 302 11.53 0.38 -4.23
C ILE A 302 10.32 1.26 -3.90
N HIS A 303 9.47 0.80 -2.98
CA HIS A 303 8.31 1.55 -2.50
C HIS A 303 8.63 2.36 -1.25
N PHE A 304 8.17 3.62 -1.18
CA PHE A 304 8.35 4.48 0.00
C PHE A 304 7.02 4.85 0.67
N TYR A 305 6.94 4.58 1.96
CA TYR A 305 5.85 4.99 2.84
C TYR A 305 6.05 6.44 3.29
N THR A 306 5.32 7.39 2.69
CA THR A 306 5.51 8.82 2.94
C THR A 306 4.84 9.32 4.23
N MET A 307 3.72 8.73 4.60
CA MET A 307 2.85 9.21 5.69
C MET A 307 2.55 10.73 5.58
N GLY A 308 2.37 11.21 4.34
CA GLY A 308 2.11 12.61 4.04
C GLY A 308 3.33 13.55 4.06
N ARG A 309 4.56 13.02 4.22
CA ARG A 309 5.81 13.81 4.22
C ARG A 309 6.71 13.43 3.06
N THR A 310 6.58 14.12 1.95
CA THR A 310 7.35 13.84 0.72
C THR A 310 8.77 14.41 0.75
N ASP A 311 9.06 15.40 1.60
CA ASP A 311 10.41 15.97 1.71
C ASP A 311 11.49 14.95 2.07
N ASN A 312 11.15 13.97 2.94
CA ASN A 312 12.07 12.88 3.28
C ASN A 312 12.39 12.05 2.05
N ILE A 313 11.34 11.70 1.29
CA ILE A 313 11.48 10.88 0.07
C ILE A 313 12.23 11.63 -1.00
N ARG A 314 12.03 12.95 -1.13
CA ARG A 314 12.80 13.79 -2.03
C ARG A 314 14.31 13.74 -1.74
N LYS A 315 14.71 13.86 -0.45
CA LYS A 315 16.12 13.73 -0.06
C LYS A 315 16.67 12.33 -0.40
N ILE A 316 15.88 11.28 -0.16
CA ILE A 316 16.26 9.90 -0.49
C ILE A 316 16.38 9.75 -2.00
N ALA A 317 15.36 10.15 -2.77
CA ALA A 317 15.36 10.03 -4.23
C ALA A 317 16.57 10.70 -4.87
N ARG A 318 16.89 11.91 -4.47
CA ARG A 318 18.07 12.66 -4.94
C ARG A 318 19.41 11.92 -4.72
N ASN A 319 19.50 11.08 -3.70
CA ASN A 319 20.74 10.38 -3.34
C ASN A 319 20.83 8.95 -3.88
N VAL A 320 19.72 8.41 -4.40
CA VAL A 320 19.61 7.00 -4.78
C VAL A 320 19.33 6.83 -6.28
N PHE A 321 18.38 7.61 -6.81
CA PHE A 321 17.86 7.50 -8.18
C PHE A 321 18.32 8.65 -9.06
#